data_6d19caad3495f177ba6d9adb07523a92
#
_entry.id   6d19caad3495f177ba6d9adb07523a92
#
_cell.length_a   1.000
_cell.length_b   1.000
_cell.length_c   1.000
_cell.angle_alpha   90.00
_cell.angle_beta   90.00
_cell.angle_gamma   90.00
#
_symmetry.space_group_name_H-M   'P 1'
#
loop_
_entity.id
_entity.type
_entity.pdbx_description
1 polymer ?
#
loop_
_entity_poly.entity_id
_entity_poly.type
_entity_poly.pdbx_seq_one_letter_code
_entity_poly.pdbx_strand_id
1 'polypeptide(L)'
;SYYCSCNQEGDDEYYCASEEIIKYYLDPRNFLTEITIFQFLDLSNNEDISVSKIENLVKGTFLDGEANGMRYAQMIYDASKASGESAYSLVIKIFQELGKNEKENMPHVVSGNDEKYPNVYNFYNYGAKDGENNIELALEYAKNAGWTTPYTAIVEGAKLLSSSYLNQGQ
;
A
#
# COMPACT_ATOMS: atom_id res chain seq x y z
N SER A 1 30.22 16.90 16.03
CA SER A 1 30.44 15.48 15.79
C SER A 1 29.12 14.74 16.05
N TYR A 2 28.34 14.49 15.01
CA TYR A 2 27.12 13.70 15.14
C TYR A 2 27.55 12.22 15.12
N TYR A 3 27.40 11.55 16.26
CA TYR A 3 27.59 10.11 16.35
C TYR A 3 26.38 9.42 15.73
N CYS A 4 26.55 8.87 14.55
CA CYS A 4 25.66 7.86 14.03
C CYS A 4 26.03 6.54 14.70
N SER A 5 25.17 6.00 15.56
CA SER A 5 25.35 4.67 16.15
C SER A 5 24.77 3.63 15.20
N CYS A 6 25.30 3.55 13.98
CA CYS A 6 24.93 2.51 13.00
C CYS A 6 25.68 1.21 13.26
N ASN A 7 26.01 0.88 14.51
CA ASN A 7 26.54 -0.42 14.88
C ASN A 7 25.38 -1.38 15.13
N GLN A 8 24.77 -1.86 14.05
CA GLN A 8 24.02 -3.12 14.13
C GLN A 8 24.97 -4.24 13.66
N GLU A 9 25.24 -5.17 14.53
CA GLU A 9 25.91 -6.43 14.21
C GLU A 9 24.98 -7.22 13.28
N GLY A 10 25.29 -7.20 12.00
CA GLY A 10 24.62 -7.95 10.94
C GLY A 10 25.45 -7.85 9.67
N ASP A 11 25.33 -8.80 8.76
CA ASP A 11 26.14 -8.92 7.54
C ASP A 11 25.94 -7.77 6.52
N ASP A 12 25.07 -6.81 6.79
CA ASP A 12 24.85 -5.64 5.97
C ASP A 12 25.58 -4.43 6.55
N GLU A 13 26.60 -3.96 5.88
CA GLU A 13 27.31 -2.73 6.21
C GLU A 13 26.43 -1.51 5.89
N TYR A 14 25.72 -0.97 6.88
CA TYR A 14 25.03 0.31 6.76
C TYR A 14 25.97 1.47 7.02
N TYR A 15 26.09 2.35 6.05
CA TYR A 15 26.88 3.59 6.18
C TYR A 15 25.97 4.78 6.46
N CYS A 16 26.35 5.61 7.42
CA CYS A 16 25.67 6.87 7.67
C CYS A 16 25.91 7.83 6.51
N ALA A 17 24.84 8.43 6.01
CA ALA A 17 24.93 9.46 5.00
C ALA A 17 25.64 10.70 5.56
N SER A 18 26.49 11.36 4.75
CA SER A 18 27.07 12.64 5.11
C SER A 18 26.00 13.73 5.23
N GLU A 19 26.31 14.80 5.99
CA GLU A 19 25.41 15.95 6.12
C GLU A 19 25.05 16.56 4.76
N GLU A 20 25.98 16.57 3.81
CA GLU A 20 25.76 17.08 2.45
C GLU A 20 24.78 16.21 1.66
N ILE A 21 24.91 14.89 1.78
CA ILE A 21 23.96 13.94 1.17
C ILE A 21 22.57 14.12 1.77
N ILE A 22 22.47 14.23 3.10
CA ILE A 22 21.19 14.44 3.78
C ILE A 22 20.56 15.77 3.31
N LYS A 23 21.32 16.86 3.27
CA LYS A 23 20.84 18.16 2.78
C LYS A 23 20.38 18.08 1.32
N TYR A 24 21.10 17.35 0.47
CA TYR A 24 20.70 17.16 -0.94
C TYR A 24 19.34 16.47 -1.04
N TYR A 25 19.12 15.38 -0.31
CA TYR A 25 17.86 14.62 -0.36
C TYR A 25 16.72 15.30 0.38
N LEU A 26 16.97 16.18 1.34
CA LEU A 26 15.95 16.98 2.03
C LEU A 26 15.55 18.24 1.25
N ASP A 27 16.30 18.65 0.24
CA ASP A 27 15.95 19.82 -0.57
C ASP A 27 15.01 19.43 -1.71
N PRO A 28 13.71 19.76 -1.65
CA PRO A 28 12.74 19.38 -2.68
C PRO A 28 13.09 19.92 -4.06
N ARG A 29 13.85 21.00 -4.16
CA ARG A 29 14.26 21.61 -5.45
C ARG A 29 15.12 20.66 -6.28
N ASN A 30 15.85 19.74 -5.66
CA ASN A 30 16.65 18.74 -6.35
C ASN A 30 15.80 17.66 -7.03
N PHE A 31 14.50 17.58 -6.71
CA PHE A 31 13.59 16.54 -7.17
C PHE A 31 12.36 17.07 -7.93
N LEU A 32 12.33 18.37 -8.24
CA LEU A 32 11.27 18.99 -9.06
C LEU A 32 11.52 18.76 -10.56
N THR A 33 11.67 17.52 -10.96
CA THR A 33 11.77 17.11 -12.36
C THR A 33 10.45 16.48 -12.83
N GLU A 34 10.25 16.33 -14.14
CA GLU A 34 9.05 15.68 -14.71
C GLU A 34 8.83 14.24 -14.18
N ILE A 35 9.90 13.56 -13.75
CA ILE A 35 9.82 12.19 -13.27
C ILE A 35 9.61 12.14 -11.74
N THR A 36 10.31 13.01 -11.00
CA THR A 36 10.39 12.93 -9.54
C THR A 36 9.41 13.86 -8.82
N ILE A 37 8.77 14.80 -9.52
CA ILE A 37 7.79 15.72 -8.93
C ILE A 37 6.61 14.98 -8.27
N PHE A 38 6.31 13.77 -8.73
CA PHE A 38 5.22 12.95 -8.20
C PHE A 38 5.40 12.51 -6.74
N GLN A 39 6.62 12.53 -6.20
CA GLN A 39 6.86 12.26 -4.77
C GLN A 39 6.31 13.37 -3.85
N PHE A 40 5.96 14.54 -4.41
CA PHE A 40 5.34 15.66 -3.68
C PHE A 40 3.83 15.76 -3.92
N LEU A 41 3.22 14.75 -4.52
CA LEU A 41 1.77 14.73 -4.69
C LEU A 41 1.07 14.71 -3.33
N ASP A 42 0.03 15.50 -3.24
CA ASP A 42 -0.91 15.40 -2.15
C ASP A 42 -1.59 14.01 -2.18
N LEU A 43 -1.40 13.25 -1.12
CA LEU A 43 -1.97 11.90 -0.97
C LEU A 43 -3.42 11.93 -0.52
N SER A 44 -3.93 13.12 -0.18
CA SER A 44 -5.34 13.29 0.16
C SER A 44 -6.25 13.06 -1.05
N ASN A 45 -7.50 12.73 -0.78
CA ASN A 45 -8.50 12.53 -1.81
C ASN A 45 -8.80 13.85 -2.54
N ASN A 46 -8.50 13.90 -3.83
CA ASN A 46 -8.94 14.99 -4.68
C ASN A 46 -10.22 14.60 -5.45
N GLU A 47 -11.13 15.58 -5.64
CA GLU A 47 -12.49 15.37 -6.13
C GLU A 47 -12.59 14.87 -7.58
N ASP A 48 -11.51 14.93 -8.36
CA ASP A 48 -11.49 14.60 -9.79
C ASP A 48 -11.38 13.10 -10.12
N ILE A 49 -11.35 12.24 -9.12
CA ILE A 49 -11.22 10.81 -9.37
C ILE A 49 -12.58 10.19 -9.67
N SER A 50 -12.63 9.33 -10.69
CA SER A 50 -13.79 8.52 -11.04
C SER A 50 -13.44 7.04 -11.09
N VAL A 51 -14.43 6.17 -10.93
CA VAL A 51 -14.24 4.72 -11.05
C VAL A 51 -13.58 4.34 -12.38
N SER A 52 -13.97 4.99 -13.50
CA SER A 52 -13.38 4.71 -14.80
C SER A 52 -11.89 5.09 -14.90
N LYS A 53 -11.45 6.12 -14.20
CA LYS A 53 -10.01 6.45 -14.10
C LYS A 53 -9.26 5.38 -13.31
N ILE A 54 -9.85 4.85 -12.24
CA ILE A 54 -9.26 3.75 -11.47
C ILE A 54 -9.23 2.46 -12.29
N GLU A 55 -10.29 2.15 -13.05
CA GLU A 55 -10.32 1.00 -13.97
C GLU A 55 -9.16 1.06 -14.98
N ASN A 56 -8.91 2.23 -15.56
CA ASN A 56 -7.77 2.40 -16.46
C ASN A 56 -6.41 2.23 -15.78
N LEU A 57 -6.29 2.67 -14.52
CA LEU A 57 -5.06 2.55 -13.74
C LEU A 57 -4.73 1.08 -13.42
N VAL A 58 -5.74 0.28 -13.06
CA VAL A 58 -5.56 -1.13 -12.66
C VAL A 58 -5.67 -2.11 -13.83
N LYS A 59 -5.91 -1.62 -15.05
CA LYS A 59 -6.11 -2.43 -16.24
C LYS A 59 -4.95 -3.41 -16.46
N GLY A 60 -5.29 -4.68 -16.71
CA GLY A 60 -4.34 -5.76 -16.93
C GLY A 60 -3.62 -6.25 -15.67
N THR A 61 -3.96 -5.74 -14.50
CA THR A 61 -3.41 -6.21 -13.22
C THR A 61 -4.41 -7.12 -12.49
N PHE A 62 -4.00 -7.73 -11.39
CA PHE A 62 -4.90 -8.56 -10.57
C PHE A 62 -6.10 -7.78 -9.99
N LEU A 63 -6.07 -6.44 -9.99
CA LEU A 63 -7.20 -5.58 -9.64
C LEU A 63 -8.10 -5.23 -10.84
N ASP A 64 -7.80 -5.72 -12.05
CA ASP A 64 -8.65 -5.56 -13.24
C ASP A 64 -9.73 -6.63 -13.26
N GLY A 65 -10.79 -6.43 -12.49
CA GLY A 65 -11.89 -7.39 -12.41
C GLY A 65 -12.87 -7.06 -11.30
N GLU A 66 -13.57 -8.09 -10.89
CA GLU A 66 -14.57 -8.01 -9.84
C GLU A 66 -14.43 -9.15 -8.83
N ALA A 67 -14.91 -8.94 -7.62
CA ALA A 67 -15.09 -9.96 -6.61
C ALA A 67 -16.42 -9.72 -5.89
N ASN A 68 -17.15 -10.81 -5.62
CA ASN A 68 -18.46 -10.75 -4.96
C ASN A 68 -19.46 -9.80 -5.66
N GLY A 69 -19.38 -9.69 -7.01
CA GLY A 69 -20.28 -8.85 -7.81
C GLY A 69 -19.95 -7.35 -7.79
N MET A 70 -18.79 -6.95 -7.26
CA MET A 70 -18.33 -5.57 -7.26
C MET A 70 -16.95 -5.46 -7.89
N ARG A 71 -16.73 -4.46 -8.74
CA ARG A 71 -15.40 -4.19 -9.34
C ARG A 71 -14.41 -3.69 -8.29
N TYR A 72 -13.17 -4.13 -8.37
CA TYR A 72 -12.10 -3.62 -7.50
C TYR A 72 -11.94 -2.10 -7.61
N ALA A 73 -12.09 -1.53 -8.80
CA ALA A 73 -12.06 -0.09 -9.00
C ALA A 73 -13.15 0.66 -8.20
N GLN A 74 -14.35 0.08 -8.07
CA GLN A 74 -15.41 0.65 -7.23
C GLN A 74 -15.05 0.53 -5.74
N MET A 75 -14.52 -0.62 -5.31
CA MET A 75 -14.08 -0.81 -3.92
C MET A 75 -13.00 0.21 -3.52
N ILE A 76 -12.05 0.46 -4.43
CA ILE A 76 -10.96 1.44 -4.22
C ILE A 76 -11.51 2.86 -4.20
N TYR A 77 -12.49 3.19 -5.07
CA TYR A 77 -13.18 4.47 -5.05
C TYR A 77 -13.88 4.70 -3.70
N ASP A 78 -14.64 3.71 -3.22
CA ASP A 78 -15.32 3.78 -1.94
C ASP A 78 -14.33 3.89 -0.76
N ALA A 79 -13.21 3.16 -0.83
CA ALA A 79 -12.13 3.23 0.14
C ALA A 79 -11.51 4.63 0.20
N SER A 80 -11.27 5.25 -0.96
CA SER A 80 -10.77 6.63 -1.07
C SER A 80 -11.73 7.62 -0.39
N LYS A 81 -13.02 7.50 -0.65
CA LYS A 81 -14.02 8.36 0.01
C LYS A 81 -14.13 8.12 1.52
N ALA A 82 -13.98 6.87 1.96
CA ALA A 82 -14.10 6.49 3.36
C ALA A 82 -12.85 6.83 4.21
N SER A 83 -11.67 6.83 3.60
CA SER A 83 -10.40 7.07 4.29
C SER A 83 -9.90 8.51 4.16
N GLY A 84 -10.31 9.24 3.13
CA GLY A 84 -9.74 10.53 2.75
C GLY A 84 -8.42 10.41 1.97
N GLU A 85 -7.95 9.19 1.70
CA GLU A 85 -6.77 8.92 0.86
C GLU A 85 -7.10 9.07 -0.62
N SER A 86 -6.13 9.51 -1.42
CA SER A 86 -6.23 9.48 -2.87
C SER A 86 -6.36 8.03 -3.37
N ALA A 87 -7.29 7.75 -4.29
CA ALA A 87 -7.40 6.41 -4.86
C ALA A 87 -6.14 5.98 -5.63
N TYR A 88 -5.37 6.92 -6.18
CA TYR A 88 -4.05 6.63 -6.77
C TYR A 88 -3.06 6.15 -5.71
N SER A 89 -3.03 6.82 -4.54
CA SER A 89 -2.21 6.42 -3.40
C SER A 89 -2.55 5.01 -2.95
N LEU A 90 -3.84 4.69 -2.80
CA LEU A 90 -4.31 3.36 -2.40
C LEU A 90 -3.87 2.26 -3.40
N VAL A 91 -4.03 2.50 -4.72
CA VAL A 91 -3.58 1.55 -5.74
C VAL A 91 -2.07 1.35 -5.69
N ILE A 92 -1.31 2.45 -5.60
CA ILE A 92 0.15 2.38 -5.51
C ILE A 92 0.58 1.60 -4.26
N LYS A 93 -0.07 1.86 -3.12
CA LYS A 93 0.22 1.15 -1.87
C LYS A 93 -0.05 -0.35 -2.00
N ILE A 94 -1.18 -0.75 -2.56
CA ILE A 94 -1.49 -2.15 -2.83
C ILE A 94 -0.42 -2.79 -3.72
N PHE A 95 0.02 -2.12 -4.79
CA PHE A 95 1.06 -2.63 -5.67
C PHE A 95 2.45 -2.67 -5.01
N GLN A 96 2.76 -1.76 -4.10
CA GLN A 96 4.00 -1.80 -3.32
C GLN A 96 4.04 -3.03 -2.41
N GLU A 97 2.93 -3.35 -1.76
CA GLU A 97 2.85 -4.46 -0.82
C GLU A 97 2.75 -5.83 -1.50
N LEU A 98 2.03 -5.92 -2.61
CA LEU A 98 1.66 -7.19 -3.23
C LEU A 98 2.28 -7.41 -4.61
N GLY A 99 2.98 -6.42 -5.15
CA GLY A 99 3.45 -6.39 -6.53
C GLY A 99 2.35 -6.01 -7.52
N LYS A 100 2.76 -5.46 -8.66
CA LYS A 100 1.86 -5.17 -9.79
C LYS A 100 1.77 -6.41 -10.67
N ASN A 101 1.16 -7.48 -10.15
CA ASN A 101 0.99 -8.73 -10.87
C ASN A 101 -0.04 -8.62 -12.00
N GLU A 102 0.11 -9.46 -13.01
CA GLU A 102 -0.87 -9.61 -14.08
C GLU A 102 -2.21 -10.15 -13.54
N LYS A 103 -3.27 -9.99 -14.33
CA LYS A 103 -4.65 -10.34 -13.94
C LYS A 103 -4.81 -11.79 -13.47
N GLU A 104 -4.10 -12.71 -14.11
CA GLU A 104 -4.13 -14.13 -13.83
C GLU A 104 -3.31 -14.54 -12.61
N ASN A 105 -2.48 -13.63 -12.10
CA ASN A 105 -1.54 -13.86 -11.01
C ASN A 105 -1.98 -13.14 -9.73
N MET A 106 -3.15 -13.52 -9.20
CA MET A 106 -3.67 -12.99 -7.94
C MET A 106 -2.72 -13.36 -6.78
N PRO A 107 -2.22 -12.40 -6.00
CA PRO A 107 -1.42 -12.70 -4.83
C PRO A 107 -2.18 -13.56 -3.81
N HIS A 108 -1.52 -14.54 -3.22
CA HIS A 108 -2.16 -15.50 -2.31
C HIS A 108 -2.92 -14.83 -1.16
N VAL A 109 -2.34 -13.82 -0.56
CA VAL A 109 -2.89 -13.09 0.61
C VAL A 109 -4.21 -12.34 0.31
N VAL A 110 -4.58 -12.19 -0.97
CA VAL A 110 -5.84 -11.56 -1.41
C VAL A 110 -6.70 -12.49 -2.26
N SER A 111 -6.32 -13.77 -2.38
CA SER A 111 -7.08 -14.76 -3.17
C SER A 111 -8.34 -15.27 -2.47
N GLY A 112 -8.37 -15.26 -1.14
CA GLY A 112 -9.42 -15.87 -0.33
C GLY A 112 -9.39 -17.40 -0.29
N ASN A 113 -8.36 -18.02 -0.89
CA ASN A 113 -8.24 -19.47 -1.07
C ASN A 113 -7.24 -20.12 -0.10
N ASP A 114 -6.81 -19.43 0.94
CA ASP A 114 -5.93 -20.01 1.94
C ASP A 114 -6.66 -21.10 2.73
N GLU A 115 -6.03 -22.26 2.93
CA GLU A 115 -6.66 -23.41 3.61
C GLU A 115 -6.97 -23.13 5.08
N LYS A 116 -6.10 -22.39 5.76
CA LYS A 116 -6.24 -22.03 7.18
C LYS A 116 -7.14 -20.82 7.41
N TYR A 117 -7.15 -19.90 6.44
CA TYR A 117 -7.87 -18.63 6.48
C TYR A 117 -8.78 -18.44 5.25
N PRO A 118 -9.75 -19.33 5.00
CA PRO A 118 -10.63 -19.22 3.84
C PRO A 118 -11.48 -17.95 3.91
N ASN A 119 -11.64 -17.29 2.76
CA ASN A 119 -12.37 -16.01 2.63
C ASN A 119 -11.80 -14.88 3.52
N VAL A 120 -10.49 -14.85 3.71
CA VAL A 120 -9.77 -13.76 4.37
C VAL A 120 -8.88 -13.06 3.34
N TYR A 121 -8.82 -11.74 3.40
CA TYR A 121 -8.16 -10.90 2.40
C TYR A 121 -7.32 -9.81 3.08
N ASN A 122 -6.10 -9.54 2.58
CA ASN A 122 -5.24 -8.47 3.10
C ASN A 122 -4.53 -7.73 1.98
N PHE A 123 -5.13 -6.65 1.47
CA PHE A 123 -4.62 -5.88 0.34
C PHE A 123 -3.43 -4.98 0.68
N TYR A 124 -3.20 -4.69 1.96
CA TYR A 124 -2.13 -3.79 2.42
C TYR A 124 -1.06 -4.52 3.22
N ASN A 125 -1.11 -5.84 3.24
CA ASN A 125 -0.13 -6.71 3.91
C ASN A 125 0.10 -6.39 5.39
N TYR A 126 -0.93 -5.85 6.08
CA TYR A 126 -0.86 -5.57 7.51
C TYR A 126 -0.58 -6.82 8.34
N GLY A 127 0.28 -6.67 9.34
CA GLY A 127 0.66 -7.76 10.23
C GLY A 127 1.73 -8.69 9.66
N ALA A 128 2.08 -8.57 8.38
CA ALA A 128 3.22 -9.28 7.81
C ALA A 128 4.52 -8.88 8.55
N LYS A 129 5.41 -9.85 8.71
CA LYS A 129 6.76 -9.63 9.24
C LYS A 129 7.74 -10.35 8.33
N ASP A 130 8.97 -9.87 8.28
CA ASP A 130 10.03 -10.56 7.54
C ASP A 130 10.22 -11.98 8.06
N GLY A 131 10.31 -12.94 7.14
CA GLY A 131 10.52 -14.35 7.46
C GLY A 131 9.55 -15.30 6.74
N GLU A 132 9.68 -16.59 7.04
CA GLU A 132 8.97 -17.66 6.34
C GLU A 132 7.43 -17.66 6.55
N ASN A 133 6.93 -17.04 7.62
CA ASN A 133 5.50 -17.04 7.98
C ASN A 133 4.78 -15.71 7.68
N ASN A 134 5.35 -14.87 6.81
CA ASN A 134 4.82 -13.53 6.53
C ASN A 134 3.35 -13.54 6.05
N ILE A 135 2.99 -14.45 5.15
CA ILE A 135 1.63 -14.60 4.62
C ILE A 135 0.66 -15.05 5.71
N GLU A 136 1.05 -16.03 6.52
CA GLU A 136 0.22 -16.53 7.63
C GLU A 136 -0.08 -15.42 8.64
N LEU A 137 0.93 -14.65 9.05
CA LEU A 137 0.77 -13.52 9.96
C LEU A 137 -0.13 -12.42 9.39
N ALA A 138 0.01 -12.13 8.09
CA ALA A 138 -0.84 -11.17 7.41
C ALA A 138 -2.31 -11.62 7.36
N LEU A 139 -2.57 -12.91 7.09
CA LEU A 139 -3.92 -13.47 7.08
C LEU A 139 -4.52 -13.59 8.49
N GLU A 140 -3.72 -13.94 9.47
CA GLU A 140 -4.16 -13.94 10.89
C GLU A 140 -4.59 -12.54 11.33
N TYR A 141 -3.80 -11.52 11.00
CA TYR A 141 -4.16 -10.11 11.25
C TYR A 141 -5.50 -9.76 10.59
N ALA A 142 -5.64 -10.04 9.29
CA ALA A 142 -6.85 -9.75 8.52
C ALA A 142 -8.09 -10.47 9.08
N LYS A 143 -7.95 -11.74 9.50
CA LYS A 143 -9.01 -12.48 10.17
C LYS A 143 -9.45 -11.82 11.46
N ASN A 144 -8.50 -11.43 12.30
CA ASN A 144 -8.77 -10.76 13.58
C ASN A 144 -9.40 -9.38 13.37
N ALA A 145 -9.07 -8.70 12.28
CA ALA A 145 -9.68 -7.44 11.85
C ALA A 145 -11.07 -7.62 11.20
N GLY A 146 -11.51 -8.85 10.93
CA GLY A 146 -12.79 -9.13 10.29
C GLY A 146 -12.81 -8.89 8.76
N TRP A 147 -11.66 -8.95 8.11
CA TRP A 147 -11.53 -8.72 6.67
C TRP A 147 -11.89 -9.97 5.87
N THR A 148 -13.18 -10.30 5.86
CA THR A 148 -13.73 -11.54 5.27
C THR A 148 -14.31 -11.34 3.87
N THR A 149 -14.21 -10.14 3.32
CA THR A 149 -14.53 -9.84 1.92
C THR A 149 -13.46 -8.91 1.34
N PRO A 150 -13.24 -8.92 0.01
CA PRO A 150 -12.35 -7.96 -0.63
C PRO A 150 -12.72 -6.51 -0.32
N TYR A 151 -14.02 -6.19 -0.31
CA TYR A 151 -14.53 -4.87 0.00
C TYR A 151 -14.11 -4.41 1.42
N THR A 152 -14.39 -5.23 2.44
CA THR A 152 -14.02 -4.87 3.82
C THR A 152 -12.52 -4.71 3.98
N ALA A 153 -11.72 -5.60 3.37
CA ALA A 153 -10.28 -5.55 3.43
C ALA A 153 -9.70 -4.28 2.77
N ILE A 154 -10.24 -3.87 1.62
CA ILE A 154 -9.79 -2.66 0.92
C ILE A 154 -10.22 -1.40 1.70
N VAL A 155 -11.48 -1.31 2.12
CA VAL A 155 -12.01 -0.09 2.78
C VAL A 155 -11.44 0.09 4.19
N GLU A 156 -11.49 -0.94 5.03
CA GLU A 156 -10.98 -0.84 6.41
C GLU A 156 -9.45 -0.74 6.47
N GLY A 157 -8.76 -1.41 5.55
CA GLY A 157 -7.31 -1.26 5.41
C GLY A 157 -6.91 0.15 5.00
N ALA A 158 -7.64 0.79 4.10
CA ALA A 158 -7.42 2.19 3.71
C ALA A 158 -7.64 3.16 4.90
N LYS A 159 -8.66 2.94 5.72
CA LYS A 159 -8.88 3.76 6.93
C LYS A 159 -7.72 3.63 7.94
N LEU A 160 -7.16 2.42 8.10
CA LEU A 160 -5.98 2.23 8.93
C LEU A 160 -4.76 2.98 8.36
N LEU A 161 -4.58 2.94 7.04
CA LEU A 161 -3.51 3.66 6.36
C LEU A 161 -3.62 5.17 6.64
N SER A 162 -4.80 5.76 6.40
CA SER A 162 -5.08 7.17 6.68
C SER A 162 -4.83 7.54 8.14
N SER A 163 -5.27 6.72 9.09
CA SER A 163 -5.06 6.98 10.51
C SER A 163 -3.57 6.98 10.91
N SER A 164 -2.75 6.21 10.20
CA SER A 164 -1.32 6.08 10.49
C SER A 164 -0.48 7.18 9.86
N TYR A 165 -0.91 7.75 8.73
CA TYR A 165 -0.14 8.74 7.96
C TYR A 165 -0.80 10.12 7.93
N LEU A 166 -2.01 10.27 7.40
CA LEU A 166 -2.65 11.59 7.22
C LEU A 166 -2.94 12.28 8.55
N ASN A 167 -3.43 11.54 9.56
CA ASN A 167 -3.73 12.12 10.88
C ASN A 167 -2.49 12.48 11.69
N GLN A 168 -1.30 12.08 11.24
CA GLN A 168 -0.02 12.44 11.85
C GLN A 168 0.70 13.58 11.12
N GLY A 169 0.07 14.18 10.12
CA GLY A 169 0.61 15.32 9.38
C GLY A 169 1.73 14.95 8.39
N GLN A 170 1.68 13.75 7.85
CA GLN A 170 2.59 13.30 6.78
C GLN A 170 1.88 13.30 5.43
#